data_0ad34d72192f8c664a0fb3940196212d
#
_entry.id   0ad34d72192f8c664a0fb3940196212d
#
_cell.length_a   1.000
_cell.length_b   1.000
_cell.length_c   1.000
_cell.angle_alpha   90.00
_cell.angle_beta   90.00
_cell.angle_gamma   90.00
#
_symmetry.space_group_name_H-M   'P 1'
#
loop_
_entity.id
_entity.type
_entity.pdbx_description
1 polymer ?
#
loop_
_entity_poly.entity_id
_entity_poly.type
_entity_poly.pdbx_seq_one_letter_code
_entity_poly.pdbx_strand_id
1 'polypeptide(L)'
;MNIPELHLPTENNDFIKNPYIKMAELRENTPVFWDEINDLFFFTRYKDVRSIQSTKSFGTTFNHIDGFEETIQNQNLPITSTAYKKSDQFGTYEHFWKSEEFSLLNLEGQLHKELRGLVAKAFLPRSVQQLVPFMEEKSTELFNNVKEAEFDMLKDYAQPYSVSIIGKLLGVPESDHLEFLDWSHKIVKMYDFEVSDENANQAEEAAKQFIEYTQNLLDKRRVDPQDDMITRLSQVSEDNN
;
A
#
# COMPACT_ATOMS: atom_id res chain seq x y z
N MET A 1 -10.25 26.93 -18.67
CA MET A 1 -8.84 26.64 -18.96
C MET A 1 -8.81 25.38 -19.77
N ASN A 2 -8.17 25.37 -20.97
CA ASN A 2 -7.97 24.10 -21.67
C ASN A 2 -6.80 23.39 -20.98
N ILE A 3 -7.07 22.22 -20.43
CA ILE A 3 -6.03 21.34 -19.89
C ILE A 3 -5.41 20.62 -21.07
N PRO A 4 -4.08 20.68 -21.27
CA PRO A 4 -3.42 20.01 -22.37
C PRO A 4 -3.56 18.49 -22.26
N GLU A 5 -3.70 17.85 -23.40
CA GLU A 5 -3.69 16.38 -23.53
C GLU A 5 -2.24 15.97 -23.86
N LEU A 6 -1.65 15.13 -23.03
CA LEU A 6 -0.30 14.59 -23.19
C LEU A 6 -0.30 13.15 -22.71
N HIS A 7 0.60 12.35 -23.27
CA HIS A 7 0.87 11.01 -22.77
C HIS A 7 2.19 10.95 -22.02
N LEU A 8 2.16 10.39 -20.82
CA LEU A 8 3.37 10.07 -20.06
C LEU A 8 3.87 8.69 -20.48
N PRO A 9 5.04 8.58 -21.13
CA PRO A 9 5.48 7.33 -21.75
C PRO A 9 6.01 6.33 -20.72
N THR A 10 5.10 5.83 -19.89
CA THR A 10 5.40 4.87 -18.80
C THR A 10 5.86 3.51 -19.31
N GLU A 11 5.57 3.19 -20.57
CA GLU A 11 6.01 1.98 -21.28
C GLU A 11 7.43 2.11 -21.89
N ASN A 12 7.99 3.31 -21.93
CA ASN A 12 9.28 3.57 -22.57
C ASN A 12 10.44 3.30 -21.60
N ASN A 13 11.29 2.33 -21.92
CA ASN A 13 12.43 1.94 -21.09
C ASN A 13 13.44 3.09 -20.83
N ASP A 14 13.63 4.01 -21.75
CA ASP A 14 14.56 5.13 -21.56
C ASP A 14 13.95 6.17 -20.60
N PHE A 15 12.63 6.37 -20.66
CA PHE A 15 11.92 7.18 -19.69
C PHE A 15 11.96 6.53 -18.30
N ILE A 16 11.70 5.22 -18.19
CA ILE A 16 11.75 4.49 -16.91
C ILE A 16 13.14 4.60 -16.26
N LYS A 17 14.22 4.46 -17.06
CA LYS A 17 15.60 4.59 -16.56
C LYS A 17 15.95 5.99 -16.08
N ASN A 18 15.42 7.02 -16.73
CA ASN A 18 15.70 8.42 -16.39
C ASN A 18 14.47 9.32 -16.64
N PRO A 19 13.45 9.29 -15.79
CA PRO A 19 12.24 10.09 -15.95
C PRO A 19 12.47 11.58 -15.66
N TYR A 20 13.57 11.93 -14.98
CA TYR A 20 13.78 13.26 -14.40
C TYR A 20 13.85 14.38 -15.43
N ILE A 21 14.42 14.14 -16.61
CA ILE A 21 14.53 15.14 -17.68
C ILE A 21 13.12 15.51 -18.18
N LYS A 22 12.32 14.51 -18.53
CA LYS A 22 10.94 14.72 -19.00
C LYS A 22 10.05 15.32 -17.92
N MET A 23 10.18 14.85 -16.70
CA MET A 23 9.43 15.38 -15.56
C MET A 23 9.83 16.84 -15.24
N ALA A 24 11.09 17.24 -15.45
CA ALA A 24 11.49 18.64 -15.31
C ALA A 24 10.84 19.53 -16.41
N GLU A 25 10.86 19.10 -17.66
CA GLU A 25 10.18 19.78 -18.76
C GLU A 25 8.69 19.98 -18.48
N LEU A 26 8.01 18.92 -18.03
CA LEU A 26 6.59 18.98 -17.71
C LEU A 26 6.30 19.94 -16.55
N ARG A 27 7.11 19.93 -15.49
CA ARG A 27 6.94 20.86 -14.36
C ARG A 27 7.01 22.33 -14.79
N GLU A 28 7.87 22.64 -15.73
CA GLU A 28 8.05 24.02 -16.19
C GLU A 28 6.97 24.46 -17.20
N ASN A 29 6.65 23.59 -18.16
CA ASN A 29 5.86 23.97 -19.32
C ASN A 29 4.39 23.54 -19.22
N THR A 30 4.12 22.36 -18.64
CA THR A 30 2.79 21.74 -18.62
C THR A 30 2.59 20.99 -17.30
N PRO A 31 2.51 21.70 -16.19
CA PRO A 31 2.54 21.08 -14.85
C PRO A 31 1.29 20.27 -14.52
N VAL A 32 0.19 20.49 -15.24
CA VAL A 32 -1.06 19.71 -15.14
C VAL A 32 -1.48 19.34 -16.55
N PHE A 33 -1.73 18.07 -16.78
CA PHE A 33 -2.20 17.56 -18.06
C PHE A 33 -3.11 16.33 -17.88
N TRP A 34 -3.91 16.10 -18.89
CA TRP A 34 -4.71 14.88 -19.02
C TRP A 34 -3.96 13.87 -19.89
N ASP A 35 -3.83 12.66 -19.42
CA ASP A 35 -3.29 11.54 -20.19
C ASP A 35 -4.44 10.66 -20.62
N GLU A 36 -4.80 10.73 -21.90
CA GLU A 36 -5.94 10.01 -22.47
C GLU A 36 -5.71 8.48 -22.46
N ILE A 37 -4.46 8.05 -22.61
CA ILE A 37 -4.12 6.62 -22.64
C ILE A 37 -4.31 5.99 -21.26
N ASN A 38 -3.80 6.67 -20.23
CA ASN A 38 -3.94 6.23 -18.84
C ASN A 38 -5.28 6.66 -18.21
N ASP A 39 -6.03 7.55 -18.87
CA ASP A 39 -7.29 8.12 -18.40
C ASP A 39 -7.14 8.77 -17.01
N LEU A 40 -6.09 9.60 -16.85
CA LEU A 40 -5.70 10.22 -15.59
C LEU A 40 -5.24 11.66 -15.77
N PHE A 41 -5.47 12.49 -14.73
CA PHE A 41 -4.81 13.77 -14.58
C PHE A 41 -3.47 13.60 -13.90
N PHE A 42 -2.41 14.13 -14.50
CA PHE A 42 -1.09 14.20 -13.92
C PHE A 42 -0.79 15.58 -13.36
N PHE A 43 -0.24 15.62 -12.15
CA PHE A 43 0.25 16.82 -11.48
C PHE A 43 1.73 16.63 -11.19
N THR A 44 2.57 17.52 -11.73
CA THR A 44 4.04 17.36 -11.68
C THR A 44 4.74 18.31 -10.71
N ARG A 45 4.07 19.38 -10.23
CA ARG A 45 4.64 20.31 -9.26
C ARG A 45 4.37 19.87 -7.83
N TYR A 46 5.39 19.87 -6.99
CA TYR A 46 5.30 19.55 -5.57
C TYR A 46 4.16 20.29 -4.84
N LYS A 47 4.02 21.61 -5.07
CA LYS A 47 3.00 22.43 -4.43
C LYS A 47 1.59 21.96 -4.77
N ASP A 48 1.34 21.54 -6.01
CA ASP A 48 0.03 21.12 -6.49
C ASP A 48 -0.29 19.71 -5.92
N VAL A 49 0.65 18.79 -5.98
CA VAL A 49 0.53 17.45 -5.38
C VAL A 49 0.27 17.55 -3.87
N ARG A 50 1.06 18.36 -3.16
CA ARG A 50 0.88 18.58 -1.73
C ARG A 50 -0.49 19.19 -1.39
N SER A 51 -0.95 20.16 -2.20
CA SER A 51 -2.26 20.78 -2.02
C SER A 51 -3.39 19.76 -2.16
N ILE A 52 -3.33 18.92 -3.20
CA ILE A 52 -4.32 17.85 -3.45
C ILE A 52 -4.33 16.86 -2.28
N GLN A 53 -3.19 16.37 -1.86
CA GLN A 53 -3.07 15.39 -0.77
C GLN A 53 -3.48 15.93 0.61
N SER A 54 -3.42 17.24 0.81
CA SER A 54 -3.73 17.85 2.12
C SER A 54 -5.13 18.45 2.21
N THR A 55 -5.84 18.60 1.09
CA THR A 55 -7.19 19.16 1.10
C THR A 55 -8.25 18.07 1.30
N LYS A 56 -9.34 18.44 1.96
CA LYS A 56 -10.51 17.56 2.11
C LYS A 56 -11.41 17.52 0.87
N SER A 57 -11.09 18.30 -0.16
CA SER A 57 -11.87 18.35 -1.41
C SER A 57 -11.50 17.25 -2.38
N PHE A 58 -10.42 16.53 -2.11
CA PHE A 58 -10.00 15.34 -2.86
C PHE A 58 -9.96 14.15 -1.91
N GLY A 59 -10.46 13.03 -2.37
CA GLY A 59 -10.46 11.77 -1.65
C GLY A 59 -9.91 10.63 -2.49
N THR A 60 -9.71 9.50 -1.84
CA THR A 60 -9.30 8.24 -2.48
C THR A 60 -10.50 7.42 -2.95
N THR A 61 -11.68 7.70 -2.39
CA THR A 61 -12.94 7.07 -2.75
C THR A 61 -14.00 8.12 -3.02
N PHE A 62 -15.10 7.71 -3.63
CA PHE A 62 -16.23 8.60 -3.92
C PHE A 62 -17.33 8.56 -2.86
N ASN A 63 -17.20 7.68 -1.87
CA ASN A 63 -18.21 7.44 -0.83
C ASN A 63 -18.52 8.67 0.04
N HIS A 64 -17.66 9.69 0.00
CA HIS A 64 -17.84 10.95 0.75
C HIS A 64 -18.57 12.03 -0.05
N ILE A 65 -18.93 11.75 -1.32
CA ILE A 65 -19.64 12.69 -2.19
C ILE A 65 -21.11 12.31 -2.21
N ASP A 66 -21.95 13.10 -1.53
CA ASP A 66 -23.40 12.89 -1.52
C ASP A 66 -23.98 12.88 -2.95
N GLY A 67 -24.74 11.85 -3.30
CA GLY A 67 -25.36 11.72 -4.61
C GLY A 67 -24.40 11.28 -5.73
N PHE A 68 -23.19 10.87 -5.40
CA PHE A 68 -22.18 10.47 -6.40
C PHE A 68 -22.65 9.26 -7.26
N GLU A 69 -23.28 8.27 -6.65
CA GLU A 69 -23.81 7.11 -7.38
C GLU A 69 -24.86 7.50 -8.43
N GLU A 70 -25.75 8.43 -8.11
CA GLU A 70 -26.73 8.99 -9.07
C GLU A 70 -26.03 9.78 -10.17
N THR A 71 -24.95 10.49 -9.84
CA THR A 71 -24.18 11.29 -10.80
C THR A 71 -23.43 10.40 -11.79
N ILE A 72 -22.88 9.28 -11.37
CA ILE A 72 -22.20 8.30 -12.23
C ILE A 72 -23.20 7.68 -13.22
N GLN A 73 -24.33 7.20 -12.72
CA GLN A 73 -25.34 6.56 -13.57
C GLN A 73 -25.90 7.51 -14.63
N ASN A 74 -25.96 8.81 -14.34
CA ASN A 74 -26.55 9.81 -15.23
C ASN A 74 -25.59 10.49 -16.21
N GLN A 75 -24.27 10.44 -16.01
CA GLN A 75 -23.33 11.28 -16.76
C GLN A 75 -22.30 10.53 -17.62
N ASN A 76 -22.29 9.18 -17.66
CA ASN A 76 -21.21 8.42 -18.32
C ASN A 76 -19.80 8.95 -17.99
N LEU A 77 -19.61 9.45 -16.76
CA LEU A 77 -18.31 9.94 -16.35
C LEU A 77 -17.32 8.79 -16.37
N PRO A 78 -16.15 8.96 -17.00
CA PRO A 78 -15.09 7.98 -16.91
C PRO A 78 -14.65 7.89 -15.44
N ILE A 79 -15.05 6.81 -14.78
CA ILE A 79 -14.61 6.53 -13.44
C ILE A 79 -13.22 5.97 -13.53
N THR A 80 -12.24 6.85 -13.33
CA THR A 80 -10.84 6.59 -13.66
C THR A 80 -10.01 6.08 -12.50
N SER A 81 -10.62 5.80 -11.33
CA SER A 81 -9.83 5.12 -10.32
C SER A 81 -9.51 3.70 -10.77
N THR A 82 -8.24 3.32 -10.68
CA THR A 82 -7.77 1.96 -11.01
C THR A 82 -8.58 0.91 -10.22
N ALA A 83 -8.97 1.25 -8.98
CA ALA A 83 -9.87 0.45 -8.17
C ALA A 83 -11.26 0.26 -8.81
N TYR A 84 -11.80 1.30 -9.43
CA TYR A 84 -13.15 1.25 -10.01
C TYR A 84 -13.18 0.58 -11.39
N LYS A 85 -12.16 0.77 -12.24
CA LYS A 85 -12.00 0.02 -13.51
C LYS A 85 -11.91 -1.49 -13.27
N LYS A 86 -11.46 -1.89 -12.08
CA LYS A 86 -11.43 -3.29 -11.64
C LYS A 86 -12.73 -3.71 -10.92
N SER A 87 -13.70 -2.83 -10.70
CA SER A 87 -14.97 -3.19 -10.04
C SER A 87 -15.78 -4.22 -10.80
N ASP A 88 -15.71 -4.23 -12.13
CA ASP A 88 -16.28 -5.29 -12.96
C ASP A 88 -15.55 -6.64 -12.78
N GLN A 89 -14.39 -6.63 -12.14
CA GLN A 89 -13.58 -7.80 -11.83
C GLN A 89 -13.65 -8.22 -10.35
N PHE A 90 -14.54 -7.62 -9.55
CA PHE A 90 -14.69 -7.98 -8.12
C PHE A 90 -14.91 -9.48 -7.90
N GLY A 91 -15.61 -10.15 -8.81
CA GLY A 91 -15.79 -11.60 -8.76
C GLY A 91 -14.54 -12.41 -9.09
N THR A 92 -13.53 -11.81 -9.72
CA THR A 92 -12.33 -12.51 -10.19
C THR A 92 -11.17 -12.44 -9.17
N TYR A 93 -11.10 -11.35 -8.38
CA TYR A 93 -10.02 -11.10 -7.40
C TYR A 93 -10.63 -10.80 -6.03
N GLU A 94 -11.45 -11.71 -5.53
CA GLU A 94 -12.22 -11.55 -4.29
C GLU A 94 -11.35 -11.33 -3.06
N HIS A 95 -10.27 -12.11 -2.92
CA HIS A 95 -9.41 -12.04 -1.72
C HIS A 95 -8.56 -10.77 -1.73
N PHE A 96 -8.08 -10.34 -2.89
CA PHE A 96 -7.39 -9.06 -3.00
C PHE A 96 -8.31 -7.92 -2.54
N TRP A 97 -9.53 -7.83 -3.08
CA TRP A 97 -10.47 -6.78 -2.70
C TRP A 97 -10.91 -6.86 -1.24
N LYS A 98 -11.06 -8.07 -0.71
CA LYS A 98 -11.33 -8.27 0.71
C LYS A 98 -10.18 -7.76 1.59
N SER A 99 -8.92 -7.92 1.19
CA SER A 99 -7.77 -7.37 1.91
C SER A 99 -7.74 -5.83 1.87
N GLU A 100 -8.31 -5.23 0.80
CA GLU A 100 -8.37 -3.79 0.62
C GLU A 100 -9.56 -3.10 1.30
N GLU A 101 -10.58 -3.85 1.70
CA GLU A 101 -11.81 -3.32 2.31
C GLU A 101 -11.55 -2.41 3.50
N PHE A 102 -10.56 -2.77 4.33
CA PHE A 102 -10.16 -2.00 5.51
C PHE A 102 -8.75 -1.41 5.40
N SER A 103 -8.21 -1.32 4.18
CA SER A 103 -6.91 -0.68 3.95
C SER A 103 -6.97 0.80 4.32
N LEU A 104 -6.05 1.25 5.16
CA LEU A 104 -5.93 2.67 5.53
C LEU A 104 -5.66 3.59 4.32
N LEU A 105 -5.20 3.04 3.19
CA LEU A 105 -5.00 3.80 1.96
C LEU A 105 -6.32 4.09 1.23
N ASN A 106 -7.32 3.23 1.42
CA ASN A 106 -8.61 3.30 0.71
C ASN A 106 -9.73 3.85 1.59
N LEU A 107 -9.52 3.93 2.91
CA LEU A 107 -10.52 4.42 3.85
C LEU A 107 -10.46 5.94 4.01
N GLU A 108 -11.62 6.52 4.28
CA GLU A 108 -11.80 7.94 4.55
C GLU A 108 -12.75 8.19 5.74
N GLY A 109 -12.88 9.45 6.11
CA GLY A 109 -13.85 9.89 7.11
C GLY A 109 -13.59 9.33 8.51
N GLN A 110 -14.66 8.93 9.19
CA GLN A 110 -14.63 8.50 10.59
C GLN A 110 -13.96 7.15 10.75
N LEU A 111 -14.27 6.18 9.88
CA LEU A 111 -13.70 4.83 9.94
C LEU A 111 -12.17 4.87 9.77
N HIS A 112 -11.66 5.66 8.81
CA HIS A 112 -10.22 5.87 8.68
C HIS A 112 -9.58 6.40 9.97
N LYS A 113 -10.20 7.41 10.61
CA LYS A 113 -9.67 8.00 11.86
C LYS A 113 -9.62 6.97 12.98
N GLU A 114 -10.66 6.16 13.12
CA GLU A 114 -10.75 5.12 14.15
C GLU A 114 -9.69 4.05 13.94
N LEU A 115 -9.62 3.44 12.76
CA LEU A 115 -8.64 2.39 12.46
C LEU A 115 -7.21 2.93 12.51
N ARG A 116 -6.94 4.10 11.93
CA ARG A 116 -5.64 4.75 12.04
C ARG A 116 -5.27 5.05 13.49
N GLY A 117 -6.23 5.45 14.31
CA GLY A 117 -6.02 5.69 15.75
C GLY A 117 -5.60 4.43 16.51
N LEU A 118 -6.17 3.28 16.16
CA LEU A 118 -5.79 1.98 16.74
C LEU A 118 -4.36 1.61 16.34
N VAL A 119 -4.06 1.65 15.05
CA VAL A 119 -2.73 1.32 14.53
C VAL A 119 -1.66 2.29 15.06
N ALA A 120 -1.96 3.60 15.14
CA ALA A 120 -1.02 4.61 15.63
C ALA A 120 -0.55 4.35 17.07
N LYS A 121 -1.35 3.68 17.90
CA LYS A 121 -0.95 3.31 19.27
C LYS A 121 0.25 2.34 19.28
N ALA A 122 0.38 1.47 18.29
CA ALA A 122 1.53 0.58 18.17
C ALA A 122 2.82 1.32 17.80
N PHE A 123 2.71 2.50 17.16
CA PHE A 123 3.83 3.33 16.73
C PHE A 123 4.14 4.48 17.70
N LEU A 124 3.66 4.42 18.93
CA LEU A 124 4.07 5.41 19.93
C LEU A 124 5.58 5.38 20.15
N PRO A 125 6.21 6.54 20.45
CA PRO A 125 7.66 6.63 20.65
C PRO A 125 8.19 5.58 21.64
N ARG A 126 7.46 5.27 22.70
CA ARG A 126 7.84 4.23 23.66
C ARG A 126 7.89 2.84 23.05
N SER A 127 6.90 2.48 22.22
CA SER A 127 6.85 1.16 21.56
C SER A 127 8.00 1.01 20.55
N VAL A 128 8.28 2.07 19.79
CA VAL A 128 9.41 2.09 18.85
C VAL A 128 10.74 2.00 19.60
N GLN A 129 10.89 2.71 20.74
CA GLN A 129 12.10 2.67 21.54
C GLN A 129 12.39 1.26 22.10
N GLN A 130 11.36 0.48 22.41
CA GLN A 130 11.51 -0.90 22.86
C GLN A 130 12.05 -1.84 21.77
N LEU A 131 11.89 -1.49 20.50
CA LEU A 131 12.41 -2.25 19.36
C LEU A 131 13.90 -1.97 19.08
N VAL A 132 14.47 -0.89 19.61
CA VAL A 132 15.86 -0.49 19.30
C VAL A 132 16.87 -1.60 19.57
N PRO A 133 16.86 -2.32 20.71
CA PRO A 133 17.81 -3.42 20.91
C PRO A 133 17.70 -4.52 19.87
N PHE A 134 16.47 -4.88 19.49
CA PHE A 134 16.22 -5.86 18.43
C PHE A 134 16.69 -5.37 17.05
N MET A 135 16.51 -4.08 16.76
CA MET A 135 16.99 -3.46 15.52
C MET A 135 18.51 -3.52 15.42
N GLU A 136 19.21 -3.23 16.51
CA GLU A 136 20.68 -3.27 16.58
C GLU A 136 21.21 -4.71 16.44
N GLU A 137 20.60 -5.66 17.14
CA GLU A 137 20.94 -7.09 17.05
C GLU A 137 20.75 -7.60 15.62
N LYS A 138 19.56 -7.36 15.02
CA LYS A 138 19.24 -7.83 13.68
C LYS A 138 20.10 -7.19 12.61
N SER A 139 20.40 -5.90 12.74
CA SER A 139 21.35 -5.21 11.87
C SER A 139 22.73 -5.86 11.91
N THR A 140 23.23 -6.15 13.12
CA THR A 140 24.53 -6.79 13.31
C THR A 140 24.56 -8.21 12.77
N GLU A 141 23.53 -8.99 13.01
CA GLU A 141 23.38 -10.35 12.49
C GLU A 141 23.44 -10.37 10.97
N LEU A 142 22.61 -9.55 10.30
CA LEU A 142 22.56 -9.49 8.84
C LEU A 142 23.91 -9.05 8.24
N PHE A 143 24.56 -8.07 8.84
CA PHE A 143 25.86 -7.60 8.38
C PHE A 143 26.95 -8.68 8.53
N ASN A 144 26.94 -9.43 9.63
CA ASN A 144 27.89 -10.52 9.88
C ASN A 144 27.64 -11.72 8.95
N ASN A 145 26.45 -11.87 8.38
CA ASN A 145 26.12 -12.92 7.43
C ASN A 145 26.57 -12.61 6.00
N VAL A 146 26.93 -11.36 5.71
CA VAL A 146 27.52 -10.98 4.43
C VAL A 146 28.93 -11.53 4.36
N LYS A 147 29.15 -12.54 3.49
CA LYS A 147 30.45 -13.24 3.36
C LYS A 147 31.24 -12.78 2.14
N GLU A 148 30.61 -12.10 1.20
CA GLU A 148 31.19 -11.68 -0.05
C GLU A 148 31.64 -10.23 -0.01
N ALA A 149 32.67 -9.89 -0.79
CA ALA A 149 33.16 -8.52 -0.90
C ALA A 149 32.15 -7.59 -1.60
N GLU A 150 31.29 -8.17 -2.44
CA GLU A 150 30.17 -7.49 -3.09
C GLU A 150 28.87 -8.20 -2.71
N PHE A 151 27.85 -7.44 -2.27
CA PHE A 151 26.54 -7.96 -1.89
C PHE A 151 25.44 -7.01 -2.36
N ASP A 152 24.24 -7.54 -2.55
CA ASP A 152 23.07 -6.74 -2.88
C ASP A 152 22.49 -6.12 -1.61
N MET A 153 22.71 -4.80 -1.45
CA MET A 153 22.24 -4.05 -0.27
C MET A 153 20.74 -4.16 -0.05
N LEU A 154 19.96 -4.27 -1.14
CA LEU A 154 18.51 -4.38 -1.04
C LEU A 154 18.09 -5.78 -0.61
N LYS A 155 18.57 -6.80 -1.32
CA LYS A 155 18.18 -8.19 -1.14
C LYS A 155 18.78 -8.80 0.13
N ASP A 156 20.06 -8.55 0.38
CA ASP A 156 20.81 -9.26 1.43
C ASP A 156 20.74 -8.54 2.78
N TYR A 157 20.34 -7.24 2.79
CA TYR A 157 20.27 -6.46 4.02
C TYR A 157 18.94 -5.70 4.20
N ALA A 158 18.57 -4.79 3.31
CA ALA A 158 17.47 -3.86 3.58
C ALA A 158 16.09 -4.55 3.66
N GLN A 159 15.81 -5.50 2.77
CA GLN A 159 14.55 -6.26 2.78
C GLN A 159 14.44 -7.16 4.02
N PRO A 160 15.40 -8.07 4.33
CA PRO A 160 15.31 -8.91 5.51
C PRO A 160 15.34 -8.10 6.82
N TYR A 161 16.06 -6.97 6.87
CA TYR A 161 16.02 -6.07 8.00
C TYR A 161 14.62 -5.48 8.22
N SER A 162 14.05 -4.87 7.17
CA SER A 162 12.75 -4.22 7.27
C SER A 162 11.64 -5.19 7.61
N VAL A 163 11.60 -6.36 6.98
CA VAL A 163 10.56 -7.37 7.27
C VAL A 163 10.69 -7.92 8.68
N SER A 164 11.92 -8.08 9.20
CA SER A 164 12.15 -8.53 10.58
C SER A 164 11.61 -7.53 11.60
N ILE A 165 11.83 -6.22 11.40
CA ILE A 165 11.31 -5.17 12.28
C ILE A 165 9.80 -5.10 12.25
N ILE A 166 9.21 -5.12 11.05
CA ILE A 166 7.75 -5.10 10.88
C ILE A 166 7.13 -6.37 11.46
N GLY A 167 7.70 -7.53 11.17
CA GLY A 167 7.26 -8.82 11.71
C GLY A 167 7.27 -8.84 13.24
N LYS A 168 8.37 -8.35 13.85
CA LYS A 168 8.46 -8.22 15.31
C LYS A 168 7.39 -7.32 15.89
N LEU A 169 7.15 -6.16 15.25
CA LEU A 169 6.11 -5.22 15.68
C LEU A 169 4.70 -5.82 15.59
N LEU A 170 4.42 -6.50 14.49
CA LEU A 170 3.12 -7.14 14.24
C LEU A 170 2.91 -8.38 15.11
N GLY A 171 3.96 -9.12 15.42
CA GLY A 171 3.91 -10.42 16.09
C GLY A 171 3.97 -11.61 15.13
N VAL A 172 4.48 -11.38 13.91
CA VAL A 172 4.74 -12.45 12.93
C VAL A 172 5.99 -13.22 13.37
N PRO A 173 5.94 -14.56 13.47
CA PRO A 173 7.11 -15.39 13.75
C PRO A 173 8.23 -15.17 12.73
N GLU A 174 9.49 -15.22 13.19
CA GLU A 174 10.64 -14.98 12.31
C GLU A 174 10.75 -16.00 11.18
N SER A 175 10.33 -17.25 11.44
CA SER A 175 10.25 -18.30 10.42
C SER A 175 9.39 -17.94 9.21
N ASP A 176 8.42 -17.07 9.40
CA ASP A 176 7.38 -16.75 8.42
C ASP A 176 7.66 -15.43 7.69
N HIS A 177 8.73 -14.71 8.05
CA HIS A 177 9.04 -13.39 7.50
C HIS A 177 9.27 -13.39 5.99
N LEU A 178 9.90 -14.43 5.45
CA LEU A 178 10.15 -14.51 4.01
C LEU A 178 8.86 -14.74 3.22
N GLU A 179 7.96 -15.55 3.73
CA GLU A 179 6.66 -15.81 3.13
C GLU A 179 5.77 -14.55 3.20
N PHE A 180 5.77 -13.88 4.36
CA PHE A 180 5.09 -12.60 4.56
C PHE A 180 5.57 -11.53 3.57
N LEU A 181 6.88 -11.45 3.32
CA LEU A 181 7.49 -10.55 2.35
C LEU A 181 7.08 -10.91 0.91
N ASP A 182 7.06 -12.19 0.56
CA ASP A 182 6.65 -12.66 -0.77
C ASP A 182 5.20 -12.32 -1.08
N TRP A 183 4.27 -12.55 -0.13
CA TRP A 183 2.88 -12.12 -0.28
C TRP A 183 2.76 -10.62 -0.49
N SER A 184 3.47 -9.82 0.32
CA SER A 184 3.46 -8.36 0.21
C SER A 184 3.93 -7.89 -1.16
N HIS A 185 4.98 -8.49 -1.71
CA HIS A 185 5.50 -8.15 -3.04
C HIS A 185 4.51 -8.50 -4.16
N LYS A 186 3.79 -9.63 -4.04
CA LYS A 186 2.79 -10.03 -5.03
C LYS A 186 1.55 -9.13 -4.97
N ILE A 187 1.04 -8.86 -3.77
CA ILE A 187 -0.15 -8.01 -3.56
C ILE A 187 0.09 -6.59 -4.10
N VAL A 188 1.27 -6.01 -3.83
CA VAL A 188 1.60 -4.64 -4.25
C VAL A 188 1.58 -4.45 -5.76
N LYS A 189 1.83 -5.50 -6.55
CA LYS A 189 1.75 -5.42 -8.02
C LYS A 189 0.38 -5.07 -8.57
N MET A 190 -0.69 -5.25 -7.76
CA MET A 190 -2.03 -4.81 -8.16
C MET A 190 -2.19 -3.29 -8.24
N TYR A 191 -1.24 -2.52 -7.70
CA TYR A 191 -1.24 -1.05 -7.77
C TYR A 191 -0.45 -0.50 -8.97
N ASP A 192 0.17 -1.35 -9.77
CA ASP A 192 0.87 -0.93 -10.99
C ASP A 192 -0.12 -0.35 -12.01
N PHE A 193 0.34 0.54 -12.87
CA PHE A 193 -0.50 1.14 -13.94
C PHE A 193 -1.03 0.08 -14.91
N GLU A 194 -0.19 -0.87 -15.26
CA GLU A 194 -0.54 -2.02 -16.11
C GLU A 194 -0.28 -3.31 -15.35
N VAL A 195 -1.35 -3.99 -14.96
CA VAL A 195 -1.27 -5.26 -14.25
C VAL A 195 -1.53 -6.38 -15.24
N SER A 196 -0.56 -7.24 -15.46
CA SER A 196 -0.74 -8.45 -16.25
C SER A 196 -1.67 -9.45 -15.54
N ASP A 197 -2.37 -10.29 -16.30
CA ASP A 197 -3.21 -11.35 -15.72
C ASP A 197 -2.42 -12.28 -14.80
N GLU A 198 -1.16 -12.55 -15.13
CA GLU A 198 -0.27 -13.36 -14.29
C GLU A 198 -0.03 -12.68 -12.94
N ASN A 199 0.34 -11.40 -12.92
CA ASN A 199 0.55 -10.63 -11.69
C ASN A 199 -0.75 -10.52 -10.87
N ALA A 200 -1.89 -10.31 -11.52
CA ALA A 200 -3.17 -10.24 -10.85
C ALA A 200 -3.57 -11.57 -10.19
N ASN A 201 -3.38 -12.70 -10.88
CA ASN A 201 -3.64 -14.02 -10.32
C ASN A 201 -2.68 -14.36 -9.17
N GLN A 202 -1.41 -13.99 -9.28
CA GLN A 202 -0.43 -14.16 -8.19
C GLN A 202 -0.79 -13.31 -6.98
N ALA A 203 -1.27 -12.08 -7.17
CA ALA A 203 -1.72 -11.21 -6.10
C ALA A 203 -2.97 -11.74 -5.40
N GLU A 204 -3.93 -12.28 -6.15
CA GLU A 204 -5.14 -12.89 -5.60
C GLU A 204 -4.81 -14.10 -4.70
N GLU A 205 -3.96 -15.01 -5.18
CA GLU A 205 -3.54 -16.17 -4.39
C GLU A 205 -2.74 -15.73 -3.14
N ALA A 206 -1.85 -14.74 -3.28
CA ALA A 206 -1.11 -14.19 -2.15
C ALA A 206 -2.04 -13.50 -1.13
N ALA A 207 -3.04 -12.77 -1.57
CA ALA A 207 -4.02 -12.14 -0.69
C ALA A 207 -4.85 -13.18 0.07
N LYS A 208 -5.25 -14.26 -0.58
CA LYS A 208 -5.92 -15.39 0.07
C LYS A 208 -5.07 -15.98 1.19
N GLN A 209 -3.83 -16.34 0.87
CA GLN A 209 -2.90 -16.93 1.84
C GLN A 209 -2.62 -15.97 3.00
N PHE A 210 -2.43 -14.69 2.71
CA PHE A 210 -2.23 -13.64 3.70
C PHE A 210 -3.42 -13.49 4.66
N ILE A 211 -4.65 -13.51 4.15
CA ILE A 211 -5.88 -13.46 4.96
C ILE A 211 -5.99 -14.69 5.87
N GLU A 212 -5.80 -15.90 5.30
CA GLU A 212 -5.84 -17.15 6.06
C GLU A 212 -4.76 -17.18 7.15
N TYR A 213 -3.54 -16.79 6.82
CA TYR A 213 -2.44 -16.70 7.77
C TYR A 213 -2.74 -15.71 8.91
N THR A 214 -3.18 -14.51 8.57
CA THR A 214 -3.49 -13.46 9.55
C THR A 214 -4.63 -13.91 10.49
N GLN A 215 -5.67 -14.55 9.96
CA GLN A 215 -6.76 -15.10 10.77
C GLN A 215 -6.24 -16.17 11.73
N ASN A 216 -5.45 -17.12 11.26
CA ASN A 216 -4.85 -18.15 12.09
C ASN A 216 -3.94 -17.57 13.19
N LEU A 217 -3.18 -16.53 12.87
CA LEU A 217 -2.31 -15.87 13.85
C LEU A 217 -3.13 -15.12 14.90
N LEU A 218 -4.22 -14.47 14.49
CA LEU A 218 -5.16 -13.80 15.39
C LEU A 218 -5.80 -14.79 16.36
N ASP A 219 -6.27 -15.95 15.88
CA ASP A 219 -6.87 -16.98 16.70
C ASP A 219 -5.87 -17.59 17.70
N LYS A 220 -4.62 -17.78 17.31
CA LYS A 220 -3.54 -18.15 18.22
C LYS A 220 -3.32 -17.10 19.30
N ARG A 221 -3.35 -15.80 18.97
CA ARG A 221 -3.15 -14.71 19.94
C ARG A 221 -4.31 -14.53 20.91
N ARG A 222 -5.52 -14.91 20.53
CA ARG A 222 -6.67 -14.97 21.46
C ARG A 222 -6.48 -16.01 22.56
N VAL A 223 -5.83 -17.13 22.22
CA VAL A 223 -5.57 -18.21 23.17
C VAL A 223 -4.30 -17.97 23.98
N ASP A 224 -3.26 -17.47 23.33
CA ASP A 224 -1.93 -17.19 23.90
C ASP A 224 -1.49 -15.76 23.54
N PRO A 225 -1.92 -14.73 24.30
CA PRO A 225 -1.59 -13.34 24.07
C PRO A 225 -0.09 -13.07 24.19
N GLN A 226 0.46 -12.29 23.26
CA GLN A 226 1.86 -11.87 23.24
C GLN A 226 1.95 -10.34 23.32
N ASP A 227 3.14 -9.80 23.59
CA ASP A 227 3.36 -8.33 23.55
C ASP A 227 3.60 -7.86 22.11
N ASP A 228 2.56 -7.97 21.27
CA ASP A 228 2.56 -7.60 19.87
C ASP A 228 1.29 -6.84 19.44
N MET A 229 1.31 -6.31 18.21
CA MET A 229 0.20 -5.50 17.70
C MET A 229 -1.05 -6.36 17.45
N ILE A 230 -0.91 -7.59 16.96
CA ILE A 230 -2.03 -8.48 16.69
C ILE A 230 -2.80 -8.78 17.96
N THR A 231 -2.11 -9.06 19.08
CA THR A 231 -2.74 -9.25 20.39
C THR A 231 -3.51 -8.00 20.82
N ARG A 232 -2.91 -6.83 20.69
CA ARG A 232 -3.55 -5.56 21.09
C ARG A 232 -4.81 -5.27 20.26
N LEU A 233 -4.76 -5.54 18.95
CA LEU A 233 -5.92 -5.36 18.07
C LEU A 233 -7.02 -6.38 18.35
N SER A 234 -6.68 -7.62 18.69
CA SER A 234 -7.68 -8.64 19.03
C SER A 234 -8.49 -8.27 20.28
N GLN A 235 -7.85 -7.68 21.29
CA GLN A 235 -8.50 -7.24 22.53
C GLN A 235 -9.45 -6.07 22.31
N VAL A 236 -9.10 -5.12 21.46
CA VAL A 236 -9.98 -3.96 21.14
C VAL A 236 -11.25 -4.40 20.42
N SER A 237 -11.20 -5.46 19.61
CA SER A 237 -12.37 -6.02 18.92
C SER A 237 -13.36 -6.68 19.88
N GLU A 238 -12.89 -7.20 21.00
CA GLU A 238 -13.74 -7.84 22.02
C GLU A 238 -14.42 -6.81 22.93
N ASP A 239 -13.78 -5.69 23.21
CA ASP A 239 -14.34 -4.62 24.07
C ASP A 239 -15.45 -3.80 23.38
N ASN A 240 -15.59 -3.91 22.06
CA ASN A 240 -16.58 -3.16 21.27
C ASN A 240 -17.79 -4.03 20.80
N ASN A 241 -17.90 -5.27 21.23
CA ASN A 241 -19.05 -6.17 21.07
C ASN A 241 -19.81 -6.32 22.39
#